data_7af3318de451b968be1f90e6ef0827bf
#
_entry.id   7af3318de451b968be1f90e6ef0827bf
#
_cell.length_a   1.000
_cell.length_b   1.000
_cell.length_c   1.000
_cell.angle_alpha   90.00
_cell.angle_beta   90.00
_cell.angle_gamma   90.00
#
_symmetry.space_group_name_H-M   'P 1'
#
loop_
_entity.id
_entity.type
_entity.pdbx_description
1 polymer ?
#
loop_
_entity_poly.entity_id
_entity_poly.type
_entity_poly.pdbx_seq_one_letter_code
_entity_poly.pdbx_strand_id
1 'polypeptide(L)'
;LAAGEQGHLIQPKRISRPKTGEQGAVTVAIAEAAIPYAPGRGELHLVGSGPGDLSLLSGDAKAALTRCCAWVGYSLYLDLLEPLRRPDQVRFDGQLTREWDRCAEALRLAQQGAKVALISSGDSGIYGMAGLALELLLQQPEQDRPSFAVHPGISAFQLAAARAGAPLMHDFCCVS
;
A
#
# COMPACT_ATOMS: atom_id res chain seq x y z
N LEU A 1 -15.19 10.96 7.31
CA LEU A 1 -15.07 11.88 8.44
C LEU A 1 -14.66 11.05 9.64
N ALA A 2 -13.44 11.23 10.10
CA ALA A 2 -12.96 10.62 11.33
C ALA A 2 -12.93 11.70 12.41
N ALA A 3 -13.49 11.39 13.56
CA ALA A 3 -13.36 12.22 14.74
C ALA A 3 -12.19 11.68 15.56
N GLY A 4 -11.25 12.54 15.87
CA GLY A 4 -10.23 12.23 16.86
C GLY A 4 -10.84 12.14 18.27
N GLU A 5 -10.11 11.56 19.20
CA GLU A 5 -10.55 11.38 20.59
C GLU A 5 -11.02 12.65 21.29
N GLN A 6 -10.71 13.80 20.75
CA GLN A 6 -11.14 15.10 21.27
C GLN A 6 -12.18 15.78 20.35
N GLY A 7 -12.88 15.02 19.54
CA GLY A 7 -13.95 15.56 18.70
C GLY A 7 -13.46 16.47 17.57
N HIS A 8 -12.19 16.46 17.24
CA HIS A 8 -11.70 17.18 16.08
C HIS A 8 -12.15 16.45 14.80
N LEU A 9 -13.21 16.94 14.20
CA LEU A 9 -13.61 16.58 12.85
C LEU A 9 -12.51 17.03 11.91
N ILE A 10 -11.86 16.08 11.28
CA ILE A 10 -11.00 16.38 10.15
C ILE A 10 -11.92 16.74 9.00
N GLN A 11 -12.10 18.03 8.83
CA GLN A 11 -12.77 18.50 7.64
C GLN A 11 -11.78 18.41 6.49
N PRO A 12 -12.13 17.74 5.38
CA PRO A 12 -11.34 17.86 4.17
C PRO A 12 -11.29 19.35 3.82
N LYS A 13 -10.08 19.86 3.64
CA LYS A 13 -9.87 21.24 3.18
C LYS A 13 -10.76 21.43 1.98
N ARG A 14 -11.69 22.38 2.04
CA ARG A 14 -12.62 22.65 0.95
C ARG A 14 -11.79 22.91 -0.29
N ILE A 15 -11.88 22.02 -1.27
CA ILE A 15 -11.28 22.21 -2.58
C ILE A 15 -12.06 23.37 -3.20
N SER A 16 -11.42 24.54 -3.27
CA SER A 16 -11.98 25.62 -4.07
C SER A 16 -11.99 25.14 -5.51
N ARG A 17 -13.16 25.07 -6.12
CA ARG A 17 -13.27 24.78 -7.54
C ARG A 17 -12.42 25.81 -8.30
N PRO A 18 -11.55 25.38 -9.22
CA PRO A 18 -10.84 26.32 -10.09
C PRO A 18 -11.86 27.18 -10.79
N LYS A 19 -11.60 28.48 -10.89
CA LYS A 19 -12.42 29.39 -11.68
C LYS A 19 -12.40 28.88 -13.13
N THR A 20 -13.55 28.88 -13.76
CA THR A 20 -13.71 28.47 -15.16
C THR A 20 -12.65 29.11 -16.03
N GLY A 21 -11.73 28.29 -16.59
CA GLY A 21 -10.62 28.73 -17.42
C GLY A 21 -9.22 28.36 -16.92
N GLU A 22 -9.05 27.94 -15.67
CA GLU A 22 -7.77 27.46 -15.16
C GLU A 22 -7.72 25.93 -15.22
N GLN A 23 -6.91 25.40 -16.12
CA GLN A 23 -6.48 24.01 -16.08
C GLN A 23 -5.48 23.84 -14.95
N GLY A 24 -5.93 23.90 -13.71
CA GLY A 24 -5.14 23.60 -12.55
C GLY A 24 -5.31 22.11 -12.19
N ALA A 25 -4.22 21.38 -12.10
CA ALA A 25 -4.25 20.08 -11.46
C ALA A 25 -4.77 20.25 -10.03
N VAL A 26 -5.88 19.61 -9.71
CA VAL A 26 -6.39 19.56 -8.34
C VAL A 26 -5.48 18.62 -7.57
N THR A 27 -4.42 19.15 -7.00
CA THR A 27 -3.62 18.41 -6.03
C THR A 27 -4.42 18.33 -4.74
N VAL A 28 -5.07 17.23 -4.54
CA VAL A 28 -5.72 16.94 -3.27
C VAL A 28 -4.60 16.57 -2.28
N ALA A 29 -4.11 17.56 -1.56
CA ALA A 29 -3.21 17.32 -0.43
C ALA A 29 -4.00 16.69 0.74
N ILE A 30 -4.51 15.47 0.51
CA ILE A 30 -5.25 14.72 1.53
C ILE A 30 -4.29 14.30 2.65
N ALA A 31 -3.03 14.07 2.32
CA ALA A 31 -2.09 13.46 3.24
C ALA A 31 -1.77 14.29 4.47
N GLU A 32 -1.53 15.58 4.32
CA GLU A 32 -1.16 16.42 5.47
C GLU A 32 -2.35 16.96 6.26
N ALA A 33 -3.50 17.06 5.63
CA ALA A 33 -4.71 17.51 6.32
C ALA A 33 -5.45 16.36 7.01
N ALA A 34 -5.13 15.14 6.65
CA ALA A 34 -5.93 14.03 7.08
C ALA A 34 -5.49 13.50 8.40
N ILE A 35 -4.53 14.17 9.13
CA ILE A 35 -4.42 13.55 10.25
C ILE A 35 -3.22 13.32 11.02
N PRO A 36 -3.16 13.69 12.08
CA PRO A 36 -2.70 12.82 13.12
C PRO A 36 -3.70 12.78 14.27
N TYR A 37 -4.72 11.99 14.12
CA TYR A 37 -5.64 11.90 15.26
C TYR A 37 -5.36 10.71 16.16
N ALA A 38 -4.61 9.73 15.71
CA ALA A 38 -4.31 8.54 16.46
C ALA A 38 -2.95 7.94 16.09
N PRO A 39 -1.83 8.52 16.53
CA PRO A 39 -0.52 7.91 16.36
C PRO A 39 -0.54 6.46 16.85
N GLY A 40 0.05 5.54 16.09
CA GLY A 40 0.09 4.13 16.41
C GLY A 40 -1.21 3.34 16.18
N ARG A 41 -2.31 4.00 15.81
CA ARG A 41 -3.60 3.34 15.54
C ARG A 41 -3.91 3.13 14.07
N GLY A 42 -3.03 3.51 13.17
CA GLY A 42 -3.16 3.21 11.75
C GLY A 42 -2.90 1.74 11.42
N GLU A 43 -3.13 1.39 10.18
CA GLU A 43 -2.95 0.03 9.68
C GLU A 43 -1.95 0.03 8.53
N LEU A 44 -0.94 -0.83 8.59
CA LEU A 44 0.01 -1.08 7.50
C LEU A 44 -0.28 -2.45 6.89
N HIS A 45 -0.77 -2.47 5.66
CA HIS A 45 -1.07 -3.68 4.90
C HIS A 45 0.04 -3.93 3.88
N LEU A 46 0.78 -5.03 4.05
CA LEU A 46 1.85 -5.46 3.13
C LEU A 46 1.22 -6.37 2.07
N VAL A 47 0.99 -5.82 0.88
CA VAL A 47 0.15 -6.46 -0.14
C VAL A 47 0.97 -7.00 -1.30
N GLY A 48 0.84 -8.30 -1.56
CA GLY A 48 1.31 -8.92 -2.79
C GLY A 48 0.25 -8.78 -3.88
N SER A 49 0.56 -8.05 -4.96
CA SER A 49 -0.38 -7.78 -6.04
C SER A 49 -0.49 -8.88 -7.09
N GLY A 50 0.22 -9.98 -6.89
CA GLY A 50 0.27 -11.05 -7.87
C GLY A 50 1.15 -10.70 -9.08
N PRO A 51 1.15 -11.54 -10.13
CA PRO A 51 2.07 -11.44 -11.25
C PRO A 51 1.62 -10.45 -12.36
N GLY A 52 0.72 -9.55 -12.07
CA GLY A 52 0.31 -8.46 -12.94
C GLY A 52 -1.10 -8.56 -13.52
N ASP A 53 -1.66 -9.75 -13.64
CA ASP A 53 -3.03 -9.95 -14.09
C ASP A 53 -4.00 -9.82 -12.90
N LEU A 54 -4.99 -8.93 -13.00
CA LEU A 54 -5.97 -8.69 -11.95
C LEU A 54 -6.82 -9.94 -11.62
N SER A 55 -6.97 -10.88 -12.54
CA SER A 55 -7.65 -12.15 -12.29
C SER A 55 -6.88 -13.06 -11.33
N LEU A 56 -5.58 -12.82 -11.18
CA LEU A 56 -4.69 -13.55 -10.27
C LEU A 56 -4.44 -12.80 -8.94
N LEU A 57 -5.11 -11.67 -8.74
CA LEU A 57 -5.10 -10.97 -7.46
C LEU A 57 -5.92 -11.76 -6.44
N SER A 58 -5.31 -12.08 -5.29
CA SER A 58 -6.03 -12.82 -4.25
C SER A 58 -7.21 -11.99 -3.70
N GLY A 59 -8.26 -12.67 -3.27
CA GLY A 59 -9.43 -12.01 -2.66
C GLY A 59 -9.07 -11.20 -1.43
N ASP A 60 -8.11 -11.69 -0.63
CA ASP A 60 -7.61 -11.02 0.56
C ASP A 60 -6.83 -9.72 0.21
N ALA A 61 -5.92 -9.80 -0.77
CA ALA A 61 -5.21 -8.61 -1.26
C ALA A 61 -6.18 -7.57 -1.82
N LYS A 62 -7.20 -7.99 -2.58
CA LYS A 62 -8.24 -7.10 -3.08
C LYS A 62 -9.03 -6.42 -1.96
N ALA A 63 -9.39 -7.17 -0.92
CA ALA A 63 -10.08 -6.63 0.25
C ALA A 63 -9.21 -5.61 1.01
N ALA A 64 -7.92 -5.90 1.18
CA ALA A 64 -6.95 -4.98 1.78
C ALA A 64 -6.83 -3.68 0.97
N LEU A 65 -6.63 -3.78 -0.35
CA LEU A 65 -6.57 -2.63 -1.25
C LEU A 65 -7.83 -1.76 -1.16
N THR A 66 -9.00 -2.40 -1.09
CA THR A 66 -10.28 -1.69 -0.96
C THR A 66 -10.40 -0.97 0.38
N ARG A 67 -9.85 -1.52 1.47
CA ARG A 67 -9.92 -0.94 2.81
C ARG A 67 -9.00 0.25 3.00
N CYS A 68 -7.84 0.24 2.37
CA CYS A 68 -6.82 1.27 2.53
C CYS A 68 -7.23 2.60 1.89
N CYS A 69 -6.88 3.71 2.54
CA CYS A 69 -7.07 5.05 1.98
C CYS A 69 -5.84 5.54 1.18
N ALA A 70 -4.69 4.92 1.42
CA ALA A 70 -3.45 5.25 0.73
C ALA A 70 -2.78 4.00 0.17
N TRP A 71 -2.29 4.10 -1.06
CA TRP A 71 -1.52 3.07 -1.74
C TRP A 71 -0.10 3.57 -2.00
N VAL A 72 0.88 2.84 -1.54
CA VAL A 72 2.30 3.13 -1.73
C VAL A 72 2.93 1.98 -2.51
N GLY A 73 3.60 2.27 -3.61
CA GLY A 73 4.20 1.22 -4.43
C GLY A 73 5.05 1.77 -5.57
N TYR A 74 5.69 0.87 -6.32
CA TYR A 74 6.33 1.25 -7.58
C TYR A 74 5.24 1.63 -8.60
N SER A 75 5.45 2.72 -9.33
CA SER A 75 4.46 3.29 -10.25
C SER A 75 3.86 2.27 -11.20
N LEU A 76 4.69 1.43 -11.83
CA LEU A 76 4.23 0.40 -12.76
C LEU A 76 3.26 -0.60 -12.10
N TYR A 77 3.50 -0.99 -10.85
CA TYR A 77 2.61 -1.93 -10.15
C TYR A 77 1.30 -1.25 -9.76
N LEU A 78 1.36 0.02 -9.39
CA LEU A 78 0.17 0.82 -9.11
C LEU A 78 -0.68 1.04 -10.37
N ASP A 79 -0.04 1.23 -11.55
CA ASP A 79 -0.74 1.35 -12.83
C ASP A 79 -1.55 0.10 -13.18
N LEU A 80 -0.99 -1.09 -12.90
CA LEU A 80 -1.70 -2.35 -13.11
C LEU A 80 -2.93 -2.49 -12.21
N LEU A 81 -2.91 -1.88 -11.03
CA LEU A 81 -4.01 -1.91 -10.05
C LEU A 81 -4.98 -0.73 -10.18
N GLU A 82 -4.66 0.27 -11.00
CA GLU A 82 -5.47 1.50 -11.14
C GLU A 82 -6.95 1.23 -11.42
N PRO A 83 -7.35 0.21 -12.20
CA PRO A 83 -8.77 -0.10 -12.42
C PRO A 83 -9.55 -0.47 -11.14
N LEU A 84 -8.84 -0.82 -10.06
CA LEU A 84 -9.44 -1.16 -8.76
C LEU A 84 -9.46 0.02 -7.78
N ARG A 85 -8.71 1.08 -8.08
CA ARG A 85 -8.59 2.21 -7.18
C ARG A 85 -9.84 3.07 -7.17
N ARG A 86 -10.32 3.40 -5.98
CA ARG A 86 -11.42 4.35 -5.83
C ARG A 86 -10.91 5.80 -5.93
N PRO A 87 -11.76 6.73 -6.37
CA PRO A 87 -11.37 8.14 -6.49
C PRO A 87 -10.95 8.82 -5.18
N ASP A 88 -11.38 8.27 -4.04
CA ASP A 88 -11.06 8.79 -2.70
C ASP A 88 -9.74 8.25 -2.14
N GLN A 89 -9.11 7.29 -2.81
CA GLN A 89 -7.85 6.71 -2.39
C GLN A 89 -6.66 7.49 -2.96
N VAL A 90 -5.70 7.79 -2.11
CA VAL A 90 -4.47 8.48 -2.50
C VAL A 90 -3.43 7.47 -2.96
N ARG A 91 -2.68 7.82 -3.99
CA ARG A 91 -1.62 7.00 -4.55
C ARG A 91 -0.28 7.72 -4.38
N PHE A 92 0.70 6.99 -3.87
CA PHE A 92 2.09 7.45 -3.69
C PHE A 92 3.01 6.62 -4.59
N ASP A 93 3.40 7.21 -5.68
CA ASP A 93 4.25 6.58 -6.70
C ASP A 93 5.72 6.62 -6.29
N GLY A 94 6.33 5.46 -6.17
CA GLY A 94 7.75 5.30 -5.95
C GLY A 94 8.51 4.94 -7.21
N GLN A 95 9.79 5.30 -7.25
CA GLN A 95 10.71 4.89 -8.31
C GLN A 95 11.28 3.50 -8.02
N LEU A 96 11.76 2.82 -9.06
CA LEU A 96 12.51 1.58 -8.91
C LEU A 96 13.78 1.84 -8.05
N THR A 97 14.25 0.85 -7.31
CA THR A 97 15.42 0.94 -6.41
C THR A 97 15.28 1.91 -5.22
N ARG A 98 14.07 2.31 -4.89
CA ARG A 98 13.74 3.18 -3.74
C ARG A 98 12.81 2.47 -2.77
N GLU A 99 13.08 1.19 -2.49
CA GLU A 99 12.28 0.33 -1.60
C GLU A 99 12.21 0.89 -0.19
N TRP A 100 13.36 1.36 0.32
CA TRP A 100 13.44 1.95 1.65
C TRP A 100 12.52 3.17 1.80
N ASP A 101 12.54 4.07 0.81
CA ASP A 101 11.72 5.28 0.85
C ASP A 101 10.22 4.94 0.85
N ARG A 102 9.81 3.95 0.05
CA ARG A 102 8.43 3.49 0.03
C ARG A 102 7.99 2.88 1.35
N CYS A 103 8.85 2.05 1.95
CA CYS A 103 8.57 1.46 3.26
C CYS A 103 8.49 2.54 4.35
N ALA A 104 9.42 3.49 4.36
CA ALA A 104 9.44 4.59 5.31
C ALA A 104 8.19 5.49 5.17
N GLU A 105 7.79 5.82 3.95
CA GLU A 105 6.61 6.63 3.69
C GLU A 105 5.32 5.90 4.10
N ALA A 106 5.19 4.62 3.77
CA ALA A 106 4.04 3.83 4.17
C ALA A 106 3.92 3.73 5.70
N LEU A 107 5.05 3.51 6.39
CA LEU A 107 5.10 3.47 7.84
C LEU A 107 4.73 4.83 8.45
N ARG A 108 5.30 5.92 7.93
CA ARG A 108 4.99 7.28 8.39
C ARG A 108 3.50 7.60 8.30
N LEU A 109 2.88 7.28 7.16
CA LEU A 109 1.44 7.48 6.96
C LEU A 109 0.60 6.64 7.93
N ALA A 110 0.98 5.38 8.14
CA ALA A 110 0.29 4.50 9.07
C ALA A 110 0.45 4.97 10.52
N GLN A 111 1.62 5.46 10.92
CA GLN A 111 1.83 6.06 12.24
C GLN A 111 0.96 7.32 12.47
N GLN A 112 0.57 8.00 11.39
CA GLN A 112 -0.36 9.13 11.43
C GLN A 112 -1.83 8.71 11.47
N GLY A 113 -2.12 7.41 11.59
CA GLY A 113 -3.47 6.89 11.70
C GLY A 113 -4.11 6.45 10.37
N ALA A 114 -3.40 6.52 9.25
CA ALA A 114 -3.92 6.09 7.95
C ALA A 114 -3.96 4.57 7.82
N LYS A 115 -4.86 4.07 6.97
CA LYS A 115 -4.84 2.68 6.49
C LYS A 115 -4.11 2.64 5.17
N VAL A 116 -2.91 2.07 5.17
CA VAL A 116 -1.96 2.14 4.06
C VAL A 116 -1.70 0.76 3.49
N ALA A 117 -1.80 0.62 2.17
CA ALA A 117 -1.31 -0.54 1.45
C ALA A 117 0.09 -0.26 0.91
N LEU A 118 1.09 -1.01 1.36
CA LEU A 118 2.41 -1.07 0.75
C LEU A 118 2.43 -2.25 -0.23
N ILE A 119 2.56 -1.94 -1.52
CA ILE A 119 2.28 -2.86 -2.61
C ILE A 119 3.57 -3.34 -3.25
N SER A 120 3.73 -4.67 -3.31
CA SER A 120 4.79 -5.37 -4.03
C SER A 120 4.19 -6.18 -5.17
N SER A 121 4.91 -6.35 -6.27
CA SER A 121 4.57 -7.33 -7.30
C SER A 121 4.73 -8.75 -6.77
N GLY A 122 3.99 -9.70 -7.30
CA GLY A 122 4.02 -11.08 -6.84
C GLY A 122 3.56 -11.21 -5.40
N ASP A 123 4.38 -11.83 -4.58
CA ASP A 123 4.20 -11.95 -3.13
C ASP A 123 5.06 -10.92 -2.40
N SER A 124 4.51 -10.27 -1.37
CA SER A 124 5.22 -9.23 -0.63
C SER A 124 6.37 -9.76 0.23
N GLY A 125 6.37 -11.05 0.58
CA GLY A 125 7.39 -11.73 1.38
C GLY A 125 8.48 -12.42 0.54
N ILE A 126 8.27 -12.58 -0.77
CA ILE A 126 9.23 -13.26 -1.66
C ILE A 126 9.92 -12.20 -2.53
N TYR A 127 11.13 -11.81 -2.16
CA TYR A 127 11.87 -10.69 -2.78
C TYR A 127 11.08 -9.39 -2.85
N GLY A 128 10.06 -9.25 -1.99
CA GLY A 128 9.22 -8.06 -1.85
C GLY A 128 9.64 -7.19 -0.66
N MET A 129 8.84 -6.18 -0.38
CA MET A 129 9.16 -5.18 0.64
C MET A 129 8.73 -5.57 2.06
N ALA A 130 8.09 -6.74 2.27
CA ALA A 130 7.54 -7.07 3.58
C ALA A 130 8.63 -7.18 4.67
N GLY A 131 9.76 -7.80 4.36
CA GLY A 131 10.89 -7.91 5.30
C GLY A 131 11.39 -6.53 5.74
N LEU A 132 11.71 -5.67 4.77
CA LEU A 132 12.19 -4.32 5.04
C LEU A 132 11.17 -3.47 5.82
N ALA A 133 9.90 -3.55 5.45
CA ALA A 133 8.84 -2.82 6.14
C ALA A 133 8.70 -3.27 7.60
N LEU A 134 8.81 -4.58 7.86
CA LEU A 134 8.76 -5.12 9.22
C LEU A 134 10.01 -4.75 10.04
N GLU A 135 11.19 -4.72 9.43
CA GLU A 135 12.41 -4.23 10.08
C GLU A 135 12.25 -2.77 10.53
N LEU A 136 11.76 -1.90 9.64
CA LEU A 136 11.52 -0.50 9.98
C LEU A 136 10.44 -0.34 11.06
N LEU A 137 9.38 -1.14 11.00
CA LEU A 137 8.33 -1.16 12.01
C LEU A 137 8.88 -1.55 13.39
N LEU A 138 9.72 -2.59 13.46
CA LEU A 138 10.27 -3.07 14.71
C LEU A 138 11.29 -2.11 15.35
N GLN A 139 11.88 -1.21 14.56
CA GLN A 139 12.74 -0.14 15.06
C GLN A 139 11.96 0.99 15.76
N GLN A 140 10.64 1.07 15.55
CA GLN A 140 9.81 2.07 16.21
C GLN A 140 9.48 1.66 17.65
N PRO A 141 9.30 2.62 18.56
CA PRO A 141 8.75 2.35 19.88
C PRO A 141 7.40 1.62 19.78
N GLU A 142 7.12 0.68 20.65
CA GLU A 142 5.93 -0.18 20.55
C GLU A 142 4.62 0.62 20.50
N GLN A 143 4.53 1.69 21.28
CA GLN A 143 3.36 2.58 21.32
C GLN A 143 3.12 3.35 20.02
N ASP A 144 4.15 3.48 19.18
CA ASP A 144 4.09 4.22 17.90
C ASP A 144 3.93 3.29 16.69
N ARG A 145 3.88 1.97 16.93
CA ARG A 145 3.70 1.00 15.86
C ARG A 145 2.25 0.92 15.42
N PRO A 146 1.96 1.15 14.12
CA PRO A 146 0.65 0.82 13.58
C PRO A 146 0.43 -0.69 13.63
N SER A 147 -0.82 -1.13 13.61
CA SER A 147 -1.12 -2.53 13.35
C SER A 147 -0.69 -2.89 11.93
N PHE A 148 -0.29 -4.15 11.71
CA PHE A 148 0.07 -4.59 10.38
C PHE A 148 -0.55 -5.94 10.03
N ALA A 149 -0.71 -6.16 8.73
CA ALA A 149 -1.13 -7.44 8.17
C ALA A 149 -0.39 -7.71 6.87
N VAL A 150 -0.10 -8.98 6.60
CA VAL A 150 0.51 -9.42 5.34
C VAL A 150 -0.54 -10.13 4.52
N HIS A 151 -0.70 -9.69 3.27
CA HIS A 151 -1.64 -10.24 2.30
C HIS A 151 -0.85 -10.88 1.17
N PRO A 152 -0.74 -12.22 1.14
CA PRO A 152 0.05 -12.92 0.14
C PRO A 152 -0.48 -12.71 -1.27
N GLY A 153 0.44 -12.73 -2.24
CA GLY A 153 0.13 -12.76 -3.65
C GLY A 153 0.75 -13.96 -4.35
N ILE A 154 0.30 -14.25 -5.55
CA ILE A 154 0.90 -15.29 -6.39
C ILE A 154 2.23 -14.76 -6.93
N SER A 155 3.34 -15.39 -6.57
CA SER A 155 4.63 -14.98 -7.07
C SER A 155 4.87 -15.42 -8.51
N ALA A 156 5.75 -14.71 -9.21
CA ALA A 156 6.04 -14.98 -10.62
C ALA A 156 6.54 -16.41 -10.86
N PHE A 157 7.35 -16.96 -9.96
CA PHE A 157 7.84 -18.32 -10.11
C PHE A 157 6.74 -19.38 -9.98
N GLN A 158 5.73 -19.16 -9.11
CA GLN A 158 4.59 -20.07 -9.01
C GLN A 158 3.79 -20.09 -10.31
N LEU A 159 3.52 -18.89 -10.86
CA LEU A 159 2.81 -18.80 -12.15
C LEU A 159 3.64 -19.40 -13.29
N ALA A 160 4.94 -19.15 -13.34
CA ALA A 160 5.84 -19.72 -14.34
C ALA A 160 5.86 -21.24 -14.24
N ALA A 161 6.00 -21.81 -13.06
CA ALA A 161 5.97 -23.26 -12.84
C ALA A 161 4.65 -23.87 -13.31
N ALA A 162 3.51 -23.24 -12.96
CA ALA A 162 2.19 -23.72 -13.39
C ALA A 162 2.02 -23.68 -14.91
N ARG A 163 2.47 -22.62 -15.59
CA ARG A 163 2.37 -22.48 -17.04
C ARG A 163 3.34 -23.39 -17.79
N ALA A 164 4.49 -23.68 -17.20
CA ALA A 164 5.48 -24.60 -17.77
C ALA A 164 5.16 -26.09 -17.53
N GLY A 165 4.10 -26.38 -16.77
CA GLY A 165 3.80 -27.76 -16.37
C GLY A 165 4.85 -28.36 -15.45
N ALA A 166 5.56 -27.55 -14.67
CA ALA A 166 6.62 -27.93 -13.74
C ALA A 166 6.15 -27.80 -12.28
N PRO A 167 5.39 -28.77 -11.77
CA PRO A 167 4.83 -28.66 -10.41
C PRO A 167 5.94 -28.71 -9.35
N LEU A 168 5.78 -27.87 -8.33
CA LEU A 168 6.70 -27.78 -7.19
C LEU A 168 6.35 -28.84 -6.13
N MET A 169 6.44 -30.11 -6.50
CA MET A 169 5.99 -31.25 -5.67
C MET A 169 6.98 -31.68 -4.61
N HIS A 170 8.24 -31.39 -4.79
CA HIS A 170 9.34 -31.75 -3.89
C HIS A 170 10.13 -30.52 -3.51
N ASP A 171 11.34 -30.72 -3.06
CA ASP A 171 12.23 -29.62 -2.68
C ASP A 171 12.51 -28.73 -3.89
N PHE A 172 12.46 -27.42 -3.67
CA PHE A 172 12.89 -26.43 -4.66
C PHE A 172 13.73 -25.36 -4.01
N CYS A 173 14.57 -24.71 -4.79
CA CYS A 173 15.40 -23.61 -4.32
C CYS A 173 15.00 -22.33 -5.09
N CYS A 174 14.79 -21.25 -4.36
CA CYS A 174 14.55 -19.93 -4.93
C CYS A 174 15.79 -19.06 -4.67
N VAL A 175 16.47 -18.67 -5.71
CA VAL A 175 17.70 -17.86 -5.66
C VAL A 175 17.55 -16.65 -6.55
N SER A 176 17.95 -15.46 -6.05
CA SER A 176 18.02 -14.22 -6.83
C SER A 176 19.43 -13.93 -7.32
#